data_49bc76c8b0376c65fbef451dc77577e4
#
_entry.id   49bc76c8b0376c65fbef451dc77577e4
#
_cell.length_a   1.000
_cell.length_b   1.000
_cell.length_c   1.000
_cell.angle_alpha   90.00
_cell.angle_beta   90.00
_cell.angle_gamma   90.00
#
_symmetry.space_group_name_H-M   'P 1'
#
loop_
_entity.id
_entity.type
_entity.pdbx_description
1 polymer ?
#
loop_
_entity_poly.entity_id
_entity_poly.type
_entity_poly.pdbx_seq_one_letter_code
_entity_poly.pdbx_strand_id
1 'polypeptide(L)'
;GKLPEKIPVKLPIPSQSQIVGSTTDNKGSLRIVLDSSQSVEKITNFYTTQLKNSGWEQQANNSTGGGFVVAELDSIYYYFCKKDSNPMDLGLSIKKTKKTPSTISLSVGPIDKKDKYHPCKQSANTDIISVRYSGINYGGLLPILKPPVSTEVSEVDEYLDNQSVVILKTKLDGKTLANHYMPQLEKAGWKKIDSGDSDSFIWSNWTFKDEKGENRNGILSFTKLQGKPNHYFASLKVLKIQ
;
A
#
# COMPACT_ATOMS: atom_id res chain seq x y z
N GLY A 1 -1.32 28.94 1.50
CA GLY A 1 -1.20 28.49 2.90
C GLY A 1 0.09 28.95 3.54
N LYS A 2 0.20 28.80 4.84
CA LYS A 2 1.39 29.16 5.61
C LYS A 2 1.79 27.98 6.49
N LEU A 3 3.09 27.87 6.79
CA LEU A 3 3.55 26.97 7.85
C LEU A 3 3.23 27.57 9.22
N PRO A 4 3.04 26.73 10.26
CA PRO A 4 2.92 27.23 11.63
C PRO A 4 4.20 27.96 12.05
N GLU A 5 4.09 28.90 12.98
CA GLU A 5 5.24 29.65 13.52
C GLU A 5 6.25 28.72 14.22
N LYS A 6 5.75 27.67 14.87
CA LYS A 6 6.59 26.67 15.53
C LYS A 6 6.42 25.34 14.81
N ILE A 7 7.48 24.86 14.18
CA ILE A 7 7.54 23.56 13.55
C ILE A 7 8.52 22.66 14.33
N PRO A 8 8.15 21.40 14.61
CA PRO A 8 8.97 20.52 15.45
C PRO A 8 10.28 20.11 14.76
N VAL A 9 10.31 20.16 13.43
CA VAL A 9 11.48 19.82 12.62
C VAL A 9 11.45 20.56 11.29
N LYS A 10 12.62 20.95 10.78
CA LYS A 10 12.73 21.56 9.46
C LYS A 10 12.45 20.51 8.39
N LEU A 11 11.35 20.68 7.66
CA LEU A 11 10.96 19.81 6.56
C LEU A 11 11.35 20.41 5.22
N PRO A 12 11.93 19.63 4.29
CA PRO A 12 12.23 20.09 2.95
C PRO A 12 10.93 20.27 2.16
N ILE A 13 10.86 21.36 1.39
CA ILE A 13 9.74 21.65 0.48
C ILE A 13 10.25 21.57 -0.95
N PRO A 14 9.68 20.71 -1.81
CA PRO A 14 10.11 20.60 -3.20
C PRO A 14 9.94 21.94 -3.95
N SER A 15 10.83 22.24 -4.86
CA SER A 15 10.62 23.35 -5.80
C SER A 15 9.32 23.15 -6.58
N GLN A 16 8.69 24.23 -7.04
CA GLN A 16 7.41 24.18 -7.75
C GLN A 16 6.26 23.53 -6.91
N SER A 17 6.37 23.62 -5.59
CA SER A 17 5.30 23.22 -4.67
C SER A 17 4.74 24.43 -3.94
N GLN A 18 3.44 24.41 -3.70
CA GLN A 18 2.71 25.43 -2.97
C GLN A 18 2.08 24.84 -1.70
N ILE A 19 2.27 25.51 -0.58
CA ILE A 19 1.61 25.09 0.67
C ILE A 19 0.11 25.39 0.56
N VAL A 20 -0.69 24.34 0.63
CA VAL A 20 -2.15 24.43 0.67
C VAL A 20 -2.62 24.77 2.08
N GLY A 21 -2.07 24.06 3.07
CA GLY A 21 -2.39 24.29 4.47
C GLY A 21 -1.48 23.50 5.40
N SER A 22 -1.55 23.87 6.68
CA SER A 22 -0.87 23.15 7.74
C SER A 22 -1.65 23.24 9.04
N THR A 23 -1.47 22.25 9.91
CA THR A 23 -2.06 22.21 11.25
C THR A 23 -1.12 21.53 12.23
N THR A 24 -1.18 21.93 13.48
CA THR A 24 -0.50 21.26 14.59
C THR A 24 -1.55 20.79 15.60
N ASP A 25 -1.30 19.64 16.21
CA ASP A 25 -2.12 19.14 17.32
C ASP A 25 -1.52 19.49 18.69
N ASN A 26 -2.27 19.19 19.74
CA ASN A 26 -1.85 19.45 21.13
C ASN A 26 -0.68 18.56 21.60
N LYS A 27 -0.32 17.53 20.80
CA LYS A 27 0.80 16.64 21.07
C LYS A 27 2.09 17.05 20.35
N GLY A 28 2.02 18.15 19.59
CA GLY A 28 3.16 18.65 18.81
C GLY A 28 3.35 17.98 17.46
N SER A 29 2.36 17.21 16.98
CA SER A 29 2.41 16.66 15.63
C SER A 29 2.01 17.73 14.62
N LEU A 30 2.72 17.80 13.52
CA LEU A 30 2.52 18.73 12.42
C LEU A 30 2.00 17.95 11.19
N ARG A 31 0.95 18.47 10.58
CA ARG A 31 0.50 18.02 9.25
C ARG A 31 0.62 19.18 8.26
N ILE A 32 1.18 18.89 7.09
CA ILE A 32 1.31 19.84 5.99
C ILE A 32 0.72 19.22 4.73
N VAL A 33 -0.01 20.01 3.97
CA VAL A 33 -0.50 19.64 2.65
C VAL A 33 0.09 20.60 1.62
N LEU A 34 0.68 20.05 0.57
CA LEU A 34 1.29 20.78 -0.53
C LEU A 34 0.67 20.32 -1.85
N ASP A 35 0.56 21.22 -2.80
CA ASP A 35 0.36 20.88 -4.20
C ASP A 35 1.66 21.10 -4.97
N SER A 36 1.99 20.19 -5.89
CA SER A 36 3.22 20.25 -6.70
C SER A 36 2.93 19.92 -8.15
N SER A 37 3.49 20.72 -9.05
CA SER A 37 3.45 20.44 -10.49
C SER A 37 4.46 19.40 -10.96
N GLN A 38 5.32 18.92 -10.06
CA GLN A 38 6.30 17.88 -10.36
C GLN A 38 5.64 16.49 -10.47
N SER A 39 6.32 15.58 -11.19
CA SER A 39 5.90 14.18 -11.27
C SER A 39 6.07 13.50 -9.90
N VAL A 40 5.24 12.49 -9.64
CA VAL A 40 5.31 11.68 -8.42
C VAL A 40 6.72 11.13 -8.20
N GLU A 41 7.39 10.67 -9.25
CA GLU A 41 8.75 10.15 -9.20
C GLU A 41 9.76 11.23 -8.72
N LYS A 42 9.68 12.45 -9.26
CA LYS A 42 10.57 13.54 -8.83
C LYS A 42 10.34 13.93 -7.38
N ILE A 43 9.07 13.99 -6.94
CA ILE A 43 8.70 14.26 -5.56
C ILE A 43 9.23 13.16 -4.63
N THR A 44 9.05 11.89 -5.01
CA THR A 44 9.56 10.74 -4.26
C THR A 44 11.07 10.81 -4.10
N ASN A 45 11.81 10.99 -5.20
CA ASN A 45 13.27 11.08 -5.18
C ASN A 45 13.76 12.26 -4.34
N PHE A 46 13.06 13.39 -4.40
CA PHE A 46 13.36 14.54 -3.57
C PHE A 46 13.26 14.21 -2.09
N TYR A 47 12.11 13.69 -1.62
CA TYR A 47 11.92 13.41 -0.20
C TYR A 47 12.81 12.29 0.31
N THR A 48 12.96 11.20 -0.42
CA THR A 48 13.82 10.08 0.00
C THR A 48 15.26 10.54 0.16
N THR A 49 15.75 11.39 -0.73
CA THR A 49 17.12 11.94 -0.65
C THR A 49 17.27 12.95 0.49
N GLN A 50 16.38 13.96 0.55
CA GLN A 50 16.50 15.04 1.52
C GLN A 50 16.28 14.57 2.96
N LEU A 51 15.33 13.67 3.18
CA LEU A 51 15.07 13.11 4.51
C LEU A 51 16.24 12.23 4.97
N LYS A 52 16.77 11.38 4.09
CA LYS A 52 17.99 10.59 4.39
C LYS A 52 19.17 11.47 4.79
N ASN A 53 19.43 12.54 4.03
CA ASN A 53 20.51 13.49 4.32
C ASN A 53 20.29 14.24 5.64
N SER A 54 19.06 14.30 6.13
CA SER A 54 18.67 14.95 7.40
C SER A 54 18.55 13.95 8.57
N GLY A 55 19.09 12.73 8.42
CA GLY A 55 19.13 11.71 9.46
C GLY A 55 17.83 10.93 9.66
N TRP A 56 16.92 10.98 8.68
CA TRP A 56 15.73 10.12 8.67
C TRP A 56 16.04 8.78 8.03
N GLU A 57 15.62 7.71 8.65
CA GLU A 57 15.68 6.35 8.13
C GLU A 57 14.33 5.99 7.52
N GLN A 58 14.31 5.74 6.23
CA GLN A 58 13.11 5.19 5.59
C GLN A 58 12.89 3.77 6.12
N GLN A 59 11.71 3.55 6.67
CA GLN A 59 11.32 2.19 7.02
C GLN A 59 11.04 1.42 5.73
N ALA A 60 11.44 0.15 5.70
CA ALA A 60 11.07 -0.71 4.60
C ALA A 60 9.56 -0.59 4.42
N ASN A 61 9.14 -0.21 3.23
CA ASN A 61 7.72 -0.22 2.88
C ASN A 61 7.29 -1.69 2.83
N ASN A 62 7.06 -2.30 4.00
CA ASN A 62 6.31 -3.54 4.09
C ASN A 62 4.84 -3.31 3.68
N SER A 63 4.51 -2.06 3.32
CA SER A 63 3.25 -1.65 2.69
C SER A 63 3.23 -1.79 1.17
N THR A 64 4.18 -2.48 0.55
CA THR A 64 3.88 -3.15 -0.71
C THR A 64 3.01 -4.35 -0.37
N GLY A 65 1.84 -4.07 0.19
CA GLY A 65 0.81 -5.05 0.36
C GLY A 65 0.62 -5.73 -0.98
N GLY A 66 0.89 -7.03 -1.04
CA GLY A 66 0.55 -7.81 -2.20
C GLY A 66 -0.97 -7.94 -2.31
N GLY A 67 -1.44 -8.50 -3.39
CA GLY A 67 -2.83 -8.65 -3.70
C GLY A 67 -3.24 -7.77 -4.87
N PHE A 68 -4.54 -7.59 -5.03
CA PHE A 68 -5.08 -6.78 -6.11
C PHE A 68 -4.76 -5.30 -5.91
N VAL A 69 -4.11 -4.70 -6.90
CA VAL A 69 -3.89 -3.25 -6.90
C VAL A 69 -5.23 -2.58 -7.24
N VAL A 70 -5.74 -1.82 -6.30
CA VAL A 70 -6.87 -0.92 -6.55
C VAL A 70 -6.36 0.20 -7.44
N ALA A 71 -6.79 0.20 -8.68
CA ALA A 71 -6.44 1.06 -9.82
C ALA A 71 -5.38 2.13 -9.56
N GLU A 72 -4.32 2.20 -10.37
CA GLU A 72 -3.19 3.14 -10.23
C GLU A 72 -3.16 3.77 -8.85
N LEU A 73 -2.33 3.28 -7.93
CA LEU A 73 -2.24 3.87 -6.60
C LEU A 73 -2.22 5.39 -6.78
N ASP A 74 -3.38 6.03 -6.64
CA ASP A 74 -3.49 7.48 -6.72
C ASP A 74 -2.60 8.12 -5.64
N SER A 75 -2.09 7.30 -4.71
CA SER A 75 -1.22 7.73 -3.64
C SER A 75 -0.12 6.72 -3.33
N ILE A 76 1.10 7.20 -3.19
CA ILE A 76 2.24 6.44 -2.67
C ILE A 76 2.47 6.91 -1.25
N TYR A 77 2.71 5.97 -0.35
CA TYR A 77 2.96 6.26 1.06
C TYR A 77 4.35 5.81 1.47
N TYR A 78 5.08 6.66 2.20
CA TYR A 78 6.38 6.37 2.79
C TYR A 78 6.36 6.69 4.27
N TYR A 79 7.11 5.91 5.03
CA TYR A 79 7.27 6.10 6.46
C TYR A 79 8.75 6.22 6.82
N PHE A 80 9.07 7.21 7.63
CA PHE A 80 10.44 7.50 8.04
C PHE A 80 10.50 7.64 9.55
N CYS A 81 11.64 7.25 10.11
CA CYS A 81 11.93 7.35 11.53
C CYS A 81 13.21 8.15 11.75
N LYS A 82 13.21 9.01 12.75
CA LYS A 82 14.39 9.70 13.24
C LYS A 82 14.66 9.24 14.66
N LYS A 83 15.81 8.58 14.86
CA LYS A 83 16.20 7.93 16.11
C LYS A 83 17.26 8.71 16.88
N ASP A 84 17.11 10.04 16.96
CA ASP A 84 17.98 10.88 17.77
C ASP A 84 17.47 11.00 19.23
N SER A 85 18.01 11.95 19.99
CA SER A 85 17.60 12.21 21.37
C SER A 85 16.11 12.55 21.52
N ASN A 86 15.47 13.02 20.45
CA ASN A 86 14.04 13.32 20.37
C ASN A 86 13.41 12.54 19.22
N PRO A 87 13.10 11.24 19.43
CA PRO A 87 12.67 10.36 18.35
C PRO A 87 11.34 10.84 17.74
N MET A 88 11.32 10.89 16.41
CA MET A 88 10.19 11.35 15.64
C MET A 88 9.84 10.39 14.50
N ASP A 89 8.61 10.41 14.08
CA ASP A 89 8.14 9.74 12.88
C ASP A 89 7.68 10.73 11.81
N LEU A 90 7.69 10.31 10.57
CA LEU A 90 7.20 11.06 9.44
C LEU A 90 6.50 10.13 8.45
N GLY A 91 5.21 10.41 8.21
CA GLY A 91 4.43 9.85 7.13
C GLY A 91 4.41 10.81 5.93
N LEU A 92 4.75 10.29 4.76
CA LEU A 92 4.68 11.00 3.48
C LEU A 92 3.67 10.30 2.58
N SER A 93 2.63 10.98 2.16
CA SER A 93 1.69 10.51 1.13
C SER A 93 1.78 11.43 -0.09
N ILE A 94 1.91 10.85 -1.27
CA ILE A 94 1.94 11.57 -2.55
C ILE A 94 0.78 11.04 -3.38
N LYS A 95 -0.24 11.87 -3.58
CA LYS A 95 -1.43 11.52 -4.37
C LYS A 95 -1.33 12.15 -5.75
N LYS A 96 -1.35 11.29 -6.79
CA LYS A 96 -1.49 11.72 -8.18
C LYS A 96 -2.95 12.09 -8.43
N THR A 97 -3.21 13.29 -8.87
CA THR A 97 -4.55 13.68 -9.33
C THR A 97 -4.64 13.54 -10.85
N LYS A 98 -5.84 13.22 -11.37
CA LYS A 98 -6.07 13.15 -12.84
C LYS A 98 -5.87 14.51 -13.52
N LYS A 99 -5.95 15.58 -12.73
CA LYS A 99 -5.64 16.95 -13.14
C LYS A 99 -4.51 17.41 -12.25
N THR A 100 -3.34 17.71 -12.81
CA THR A 100 -2.22 18.33 -12.08
C THR A 100 -2.69 19.53 -11.26
N PRO A 101 -2.19 19.76 -10.05
CA PRO A 101 -0.94 19.24 -9.44
C PRO A 101 -1.12 17.95 -8.62
N SER A 102 0.01 17.26 -8.32
CA SER A 102 0.04 16.19 -7.34
C SER A 102 -0.10 16.76 -5.92
N THR A 103 -0.90 16.12 -5.07
CA THR A 103 -1.03 16.51 -3.68
C THR A 103 -0.04 15.72 -2.82
N ILE A 104 0.71 16.43 -1.99
CA ILE A 104 1.67 15.87 -1.03
C ILE A 104 1.13 16.11 0.37
N SER A 105 1.04 15.08 1.18
CA SER A 105 0.68 15.19 2.59
C SER A 105 1.84 14.69 3.46
N LEU A 106 2.29 15.52 4.37
CA LEU A 106 3.31 15.21 5.36
C LEU A 106 2.66 15.22 6.73
N SER A 107 2.95 14.20 7.53
CA SER A 107 2.58 14.13 8.94
C SER A 107 3.83 13.81 9.73
N VAL A 108 4.24 14.66 10.67
CA VAL A 108 5.43 14.46 11.48
C VAL A 108 5.10 14.72 12.94
N GLY A 109 5.58 13.84 13.81
CA GLY A 109 5.31 13.98 15.25
C GLY A 109 6.29 13.23 16.13
N PRO A 110 6.25 13.51 17.45
CA PRO A 110 7.02 12.77 18.42
C PRO A 110 6.49 11.34 18.56
N ILE A 111 7.38 10.38 18.70
CA ILE A 111 7.03 8.99 18.94
C ILE A 111 6.56 8.83 20.38
N ASP A 112 5.33 8.37 20.60
CA ASP A 112 4.82 8.09 21.94
C ASP A 112 5.68 6.98 22.59
N LYS A 113 6.33 7.30 23.71
CA LYS A 113 7.17 6.35 24.46
C LYS A 113 6.39 5.12 24.95
N LYS A 114 5.10 5.26 25.16
CA LYS A 114 4.20 4.18 25.63
C LYS A 114 3.76 3.23 24.51
N ASP A 115 3.83 3.67 23.26
CA ASP A 115 3.48 2.83 22.12
C ASP A 115 4.57 1.82 21.83
N LYS A 116 4.40 0.60 22.35
CA LYS A 116 5.34 -0.52 22.17
C LYS A 116 5.36 -1.06 20.74
N TYR A 117 4.29 -0.82 19.98
CA TYR A 117 4.10 -1.34 18.63
C TYR A 117 4.39 -0.31 17.55
N HIS A 118 4.95 0.84 17.93
CA HIS A 118 5.27 1.89 16.97
C HIS A 118 6.33 1.40 15.96
N PRO A 119 6.11 1.61 14.64
CA PRO A 119 7.01 1.11 13.59
C PRO A 119 8.48 1.47 13.80
N CYS A 120 8.75 2.66 14.31
CA CYS A 120 10.11 3.13 14.55
C CYS A 120 10.81 2.48 15.75
N LYS A 121 10.11 1.74 16.58
CA LYS A 121 10.68 1.04 17.74
C LYS A 121 10.98 -0.43 17.46
N GLN A 122 10.48 -0.94 16.36
CA GLN A 122 10.65 -2.34 16.02
C GLN A 122 11.96 -2.52 15.26
N SER A 123 12.71 -3.56 15.62
CA SER A 123 13.88 -3.96 14.85
C SER A 123 13.41 -4.59 13.53
N ALA A 124 14.20 -4.43 12.47
CA ALA A 124 13.88 -4.91 11.11
C ALA A 124 13.58 -6.42 10.99
N ASN A 125 13.68 -7.16 12.10
CA ASN A 125 13.48 -8.61 12.19
C ASN A 125 12.18 -9.04 12.90
N THR A 126 11.25 -8.14 13.18
CA THR A 126 10.00 -8.54 13.80
C THR A 126 8.90 -8.74 12.76
N ASP A 127 8.53 -9.98 12.58
CA ASP A 127 7.53 -10.53 11.63
C ASP A 127 6.08 -10.03 11.83
N ILE A 128 5.87 -8.97 12.61
CA ILE A 128 4.52 -8.51 12.94
C ILE A 128 4.52 -6.99 13.01
N ILE A 129 4.26 -6.35 11.88
CA ILE A 129 3.71 -5.01 11.90
C ILE A 129 2.54 -4.92 10.96
N SER A 130 1.38 -5.23 11.50
CA SER A 130 0.14 -4.68 10.98
C SER A 130 0.09 -3.21 11.39
N VAL A 131 0.68 -2.32 10.62
CA VAL A 131 0.44 -0.91 10.80
C VAL A 131 -0.92 -0.61 10.19
N ARG A 132 -1.92 -0.49 11.06
CA ARG A 132 -3.23 0.04 10.73
C ARG A 132 -3.11 1.53 10.41
N TYR A 133 -2.67 1.86 9.19
CA TYR A 133 -2.89 3.18 8.63
C TYR A 133 -3.22 3.02 7.15
N SER A 134 -4.47 3.31 6.83
CA SER A 134 -5.04 3.48 5.50
C SER A 134 -4.50 2.53 4.43
N GLY A 135 -5.14 1.39 4.26
CA GLY A 135 -5.03 0.58 3.06
C GLY A 135 -3.87 -0.42 3.11
N ILE A 136 -4.21 -1.65 3.44
CA ILE A 136 -3.61 -2.88 2.94
C ILE A 136 -2.21 -3.18 3.48
N ASN A 137 -2.15 -3.81 4.64
CA ASN A 137 -0.97 -4.55 5.06
C ASN A 137 -1.23 -6.06 4.91
N TYR A 138 -0.88 -6.60 3.78
CA TYR A 138 -0.83 -8.05 3.59
C TYR A 138 0.62 -8.46 3.78
N GLY A 139 0.99 -8.90 4.97
CA GLY A 139 2.36 -9.28 5.32
C GLY A 139 3.03 -10.12 4.23
N GLY A 140 3.80 -9.51 3.37
CA GLY A 140 4.80 -10.05 2.44
C GLY A 140 4.47 -11.29 1.57
N LEU A 141 3.38 -12.00 1.86
CA LEU A 141 3.07 -13.29 1.24
C LEU A 141 2.31 -13.19 -0.09
N LEU A 142 1.60 -12.08 -0.31
CA LEU A 142 0.80 -11.92 -1.51
C LEU A 142 1.58 -11.16 -2.59
N PRO A 143 1.63 -11.63 -3.85
CA PRO A 143 2.21 -10.87 -4.94
C PRO A 143 1.32 -9.70 -5.35
N ILE A 144 1.90 -8.66 -5.92
CA ILE A 144 1.17 -7.51 -6.47
C ILE A 144 0.47 -7.95 -7.75
N LEU A 145 -0.86 -7.83 -7.79
CA LEU A 145 -1.70 -8.16 -8.92
C LEU A 145 -2.28 -6.90 -9.58
N LYS A 146 -1.76 -6.55 -10.75
CA LYS A 146 -2.21 -5.40 -11.52
C LYS A 146 -3.49 -5.75 -12.31
N PRO A 147 -4.52 -4.90 -12.26
CA PRO A 147 -5.75 -5.16 -12.99
C PRO A 147 -5.55 -5.06 -14.51
N PRO A 148 -6.42 -5.71 -15.31
CA PRO A 148 -6.49 -5.47 -16.74
C PRO A 148 -6.81 -4.01 -17.07
N VAL A 149 -6.40 -3.56 -18.25
CA VAL A 149 -6.77 -2.24 -18.77
C VAL A 149 -8.31 -2.12 -18.80
N SER A 150 -8.83 -0.96 -18.44
CA SER A 150 -10.28 -0.68 -18.37
C SER A 150 -11.06 -1.49 -17.33
N THR A 151 -10.39 -1.99 -16.30
CA THR A 151 -11.02 -2.60 -15.12
C THR A 151 -11.00 -1.60 -13.98
N GLU A 152 -12.17 -1.28 -13.45
CA GLU A 152 -12.29 -0.52 -12.20
C GLU A 152 -12.15 -1.48 -11.03
N VAL A 153 -11.34 -1.13 -10.04
CA VAL A 153 -11.11 -1.92 -8.84
C VAL A 153 -11.60 -1.12 -7.64
N SER A 154 -12.41 -1.73 -6.80
CA SER A 154 -12.90 -1.15 -5.55
C SER A 154 -12.53 -2.03 -4.39
N GLU A 155 -12.07 -1.42 -3.30
CA GLU A 155 -11.79 -2.14 -2.05
C GLU A 155 -13.08 -2.68 -1.42
N VAL A 156 -12.94 -3.77 -0.69
CA VAL A 156 -13.97 -4.28 0.22
C VAL A 156 -13.48 -4.00 1.63
N ASP A 157 -14.31 -3.41 2.48
CA ASP A 157 -13.97 -2.98 3.85
C ASP A 157 -13.66 -4.14 4.82
N GLU A 158 -13.30 -5.30 4.32
CA GLU A 158 -13.02 -6.49 5.11
C GLU A 158 -11.50 -6.79 5.12
N TYR A 159 -10.86 -6.48 6.25
CA TYR A 159 -9.43 -6.75 6.46
C TYR A 159 -9.24 -8.13 7.07
N LEU A 160 -8.84 -9.07 6.24
CA LEU A 160 -8.45 -10.41 6.69
C LEU A 160 -6.95 -10.60 6.49
N ASP A 161 -6.27 -11.13 7.52
CA ASP A 161 -4.87 -11.54 7.42
C ASP A 161 -4.68 -12.56 6.28
N ASN A 162 -3.65 -12.38 5.47
CA ASN A 162 -3.29 -13.25 4.34
C ASN A 162 -4.32 -13.32 3.19
N GLN A 163 -5.16 -12.32 3.04
CA GLN A 163 -6.16 -12.26 1.97
C GLN A 163 -6.25 -10.85 1.38
N SER A 164 -6.33 -10.77 0.05
CA SER A 164 -6.71 -9.57 -0.69
C SER A 164 -8.05 -9.79 -1.36
N VAL A 165 -8.99 -8.90 -1.13
CA VAL A 165 -10.35 -8.97 -1.65
C VAL A 165 -10.72 -7.65 -2.30
N VAL A 166 -11.27 -7.71 -3.52
CA VAL A 166 -11.72 -6.53 -4.25
C VAL A 166 -12.98 -6.83 -5.07
N ILE A 167 -13.68 -5.78 -5.45
CA ILE A 167 -14.69 -5.85 -6.50
C ILE A 167 -14.08 -5.32 -7.79
N LEU A 168 -14.11 -6.13 -8.83
CA LEU A 168 -13.68 -5.77 -10.18
C LEU A 168 -14.92 -5.44 -11.02
N LYS A 169 -14.95 -4.26 -11.63
CA LYS A 169 -15.95 -3.90 -12.64
C LYS A 169 -15.30 -3.88 -14.00
N THR A 170 -15.66 -4.81 -14.87
CA THR A 170 -15.05 -5.00 -16.18
C THR A 170 -15.98 -5.73 -17.13
N LYS A 171 -15.81 -5.49 -18.44
CA LYS A 171 -16.52 -6.24 -19.50
C LYS A 171 -15.88 -7.59 -19.80
N LEU A 172 -14.72 -7.89 -19.24
CA LEU A 172 -14.06 -9.18 -19.42
C LEU A 172 -14.86 -10.27 -18.72
N ASP A 173 -14.84 -11.47 -19.30
CA ASP A 173 -15.36 -12.67 -18.63
C ASP A 173 -14.37 -13.18 -17.57
N GLY A 174 -14.85 -14.09 -16.72
CA GLY A 174 -14.04 -14.60 -15.62
C GLY A 174 -12.82 -15.40 -16.06
N LYS A 175 -12.88 -16.13 -17.20
CA LYS A 175 -11.73 -16.86 -17.74
C LYS A 175 -10.65 -15.89 -18.21
N THR A 176 -11.04 -14.84 -18.90
CA THR A 176 -10.14 -13.77 -19.33
C THR A 176 -9.49 -13.07 -18.14
N LEU A 177 -10.26 -12.81 -17.06
CA LEU A 177 -9.72 -12.29 -15.80
C LEU A 177 -8.69 -13.25 -15.18
N ALA A 178 -9.02 -14.53 -15.05
CA ALA A 178 -8.09 -15.53 -14.52
C ALA A 178 -6.81 -15.61 -15.36
N ASN A 179 -6.93 -15.64 -16.69
CA ASN A 179 -5.79 -15.67 -17.61
C ASN A 179 -4.91 -14.42 -17.53
N HIS A 180 -5.47 -13.26 -17.14
CA HIS A 180 -4.70 -12.05 -16.91
C HIS A 180 -3.87 -12.10 -15.63
N TYR A 181 -4.39 -12.69 -14.55
CA TYR A 181 -3.73 -12.70 -13.25
C TYR A 181 -2.78 -13.89 -13.05
N MET A 182 -3.08 -15.05 -13.65
CA MET A 182 -2.24 -16.25 -13.50
C MET A 182 -0.75 -16.02 -13.84
N PRO A 183 -0.37 -15.38 -14.96
CA PRO A 183 1.03 -15.12 -15.27
C PRO A 183 1.73 -14.21 -14.24
N GLN A 184 0.97 -13.37 -13.55
CA GLN A 184 1.53 -12.51 -12.50
C GLN A 184 1.87 -13.31 -11.25
N LEU A 185 1.06 -14.31 -10.89
CA LEU A 185 1.36 -15.27 -9.82
C LEU A 185 2.59 -16.12 -10.19
N GLU A 186 2.65 -16.64 -11.42
CA GLU A 186 3.79 -17.43 -11.92
C GLU A 186 5.09 -16.63 -11.86
N LYS A 187 5.06 -15.35 -12.29
CA LYS A 187 6.20 -14.45 -12.22
C LYS A 187 6.65 -14.18 -10.77
N ALA A 188 5.73 -14.26 -9.81
CA ALA A 188 6.02 -14.14 -8.39
C ALA A 188 6.51 -15.46 -7.75
N GLY A 189 6.73 -16.51 -8.55
CA GLY A 189 7.23 -17.80 -8.08
C GLY A 189 6.15 -18.76 -7.59
N TRP A 190 4.86 -18.42 -7.77
CA TRP A 190 3.77 -19.32 -7.46
C TRP A 190 3.60 -20.38 -8.55
N LYS A 191 3.34 -21.61 -8.17
CA LYS A 191 3.12 -22.73 -9.09
C LYS A 191 1.68 -23.19 -8.99
N LYS A 192 0.99 -23.22 -10.12
CA LYS A 192 -0.39 -23.70 -10.19
C LYS A 192 -0.46 -25.20 -9.91
N ILE A 193 -1.36 -25.60 -8.99
CA ILE A 193 -1.63 -27.00 -8.65
C ILE A 193 -2.84 -27.48 -9.44
N ASP A 194 -3.93 -26.71 -9.37
CA ASP A 194 -5.22 -27.09 -9.91
C ASP A 194 -6.07 -25.84 -10.20
N SER A 195 -7.13 -26.00 -11.00
CA SER A 195 -8.07 -24.92 -11.30
C SER A 195 -9.40 -25.50 -11.77
N GLY A 196 -10.46 -24.74 -11.56
CA GLY A 196 -11.80 -25.07 -12.04
C GLY A 196 -12.57 -23.82 -12.43
N ASP A 197 -13.59 -24.01 -13.26
CA ASP A 197 -14.45 -22.95 -13.70
C ASP A 197 -15.92 -23.40 -13.85
N SER A 198 -16.80 -22.47 -13.57
CA SER A 198 -18.22 -22.52 -13.86
C SER A 198 -18.69 -21.16 -14.40
N ASP A 199 -19.94 -21.04 -14.78
CA ASP A 199 -20.50 -19.78 -15.31
C ASP A 199 -20.37 -18.59 -14.35
N SER A 200 -20.35 -18.85 -13.04
CA SER A 200 -20.33 -17.82 -12.03
C SER A 200 -19.10 -17.82 -11.12
N PHE A 201 -18.28 -18.85 -11.17
CA PHE A 201 -17.16 -19.01 -10.26
C PHE A 201 -15.95 -19.64 -10.94
N ILE A 202 -14.81 -18.99 -10.83
CA ILE A 202 -13.53 -19.46 -11.37
C ILE A 202 -12.53 -19.43 -10.24
N TRP A 203 -11.72 -20.47 -10.15
CA TRP A 203 -10.71 -20.58 -9.10
C TRP A 203 -9.45 -21.27 -9.59
N SER A 204 -8.37 -21.03 -8.88
CA SER A 204 -7.11 -21.76 -9.06
C SER A 204 -6.37 -21.88 -7.73
N ASN A 205 -5.80 -23.06 -7.50
CA ASN A 205 -4.96 -23.38 -6.36
C ASN A 205 -3.49 -23.28 -6.74
N TRP A 206 -2.70 -22.76 -5.83
CA TRP A 206 -1.30 -22.44 -6.02
C TRP A 206 -0.46 -22.92 -4.84
N THR A 207 0.82 -23.22 -5.09
CA THR A 207 1.82 -23.45 -4.07
C THR A 207 3.01 -22.53 -4.31
N PHE A 208 3.66 -22.07 -3.24
CA PHE A 208 4.86 -21.23 -3.32
C PHE A 208 5.70 -21.41 -2.05
N LYS A 209 6.93 -20.89 -2.09
CA LYS A 209 7.79 -20.80 -0.90
C LYS A 209 7.76 -19.37 -0.38
N ASP A 210 7.53 -19.21 0.92
CA ASP A 210 7.66 -17.91 1.58
C ASP A 210 9.15 -17.51 1.76
N GLU A 211 9.38 -16.34 2.34
CA GLU A 211 10.73 -15.81 2.60
C GLU A 211 11.58 -16.71 3.50
N LYS A 212 10.94 -17.56 4.32
CA LYS A 212 11.61 -18.56 5.18
C LYS A 212 11.87 -19.87 4.45
N GLY A 213 11.44 -19.99 3.18
CA GLY A 213 11.54 -21.21 2.38
C GLY A 213 10.46 -22.25 2.69
N GLU A 214 9.46 -21.92 3.54
CA GLU A 214 8.36 -22.80 3.88
C GLU A 214 7.34 -22.86 2.75
N ASN A 215 6.82 -24.08 2.50
CA ASN A 215 5.77 -24.26 1.50
C ASN A 215 4.45 -23.64 1.99
N ARG A 216 3.82 -22.85 1.14
CA ARG A 216 2.51 -22.23 1.35
C ARG A 216 1.58 -22.57 0.22
N ASN A 217 0.29 -22.56 0.51
CA ASN A 217 -0.75 -22.72 -0.49
C ASN A 217 -1.58 -21.43 -0.57
N GLY A 218 -2.03 -21.11 -1.79
CA GLY A 218 -2.87 -19.95 -2.04
C GLY A 218 -4.03 -20.29 -2.99
N ILE A 219 -5.09 -19.51 -2.91
CA ILE A 219 -6.25 -19.60 -3.78
C ILE A 219 -6.50 -18.24 -4.42
N LEU A 220 -6.58 -18.22 -5.75
CA LEU A 220 -7.13 -17.11 -6.51
C LEU A 220 -8.53 -17.46 -6.96
N SER A 221 -9.51 -16.60 -6.74
CA SER A 221 -10.88 -16.85 -7.18
C SER A 221 -11.59 -15.59 -7.67
N PHE A 222 -12.55 -15.78 -8.57
CA PHE A 222 -13.43 -14.76 -9.13
C PHE A 222 -14.86 -15.28 -9.08
N THR A 223 -15.74 -14.55 -8.40
CA THR A 223 -17.18 -14.87 -8.31
C THR A 223 -17.95 -13.75 -8.99
N LYS A 224 -18.75 -14.07 -10.01
CA LYS A 224 -19.64 -13.12 -10.66
C LYS A 224 -20.73 -12.67 -9.68
N LEU A 225 -20.88 -11.36 -9.50
CA LEU A 225 -21.87 -10.83 -8.57
C LEU A 225 -23.29 -10.93 -9.16
N GLN A 226 -24.18 -11.61 -8.41
CA GLN A 226 -25.58 -11.74 -8.81
C GLN A 226 -26.26 -10.35 -8.81
N GLY A 227 -27.04 -10.06 -9.83
CA GLY A 227 -27.73 -8.78 -9.95
C GLY A 227 -26.84 -7.56 -10.32
N LYS A 228 -25.53 -7.76 -10.45
CA LYS A 228 -24.58 -6.71 -10.88
C LYS A 228 -23.82 -7.16 -12.12
N PRO A 229 -24.31 -6.87 -13.33
CA PRO A 229 -23.61 -7.25 -14.55
C PRO A 229 -22.20 -6.62 -14.58
N ASN A 230 -21.25 -7.35 -15.14
CA ASN A 230 -19.86 -6.91 -15.26
C ASN A 230 -19.12 -6.67 -13.93
N HIS A 231 -19.59 -7.22 -12.82
CA HIS A 231 -18.93 -7.14 -11.52
C HIS A 231 -18.53 -8.54 -11.04
N TYR A 232 -17.30 -8.61 -10.51
CA TYR A 232 -16.74 -9.82 -9.92
C TYR A 232 -16.21 -9.52 -8.53
N PHE A 233 -16.50 -10.39 -7.59
CA PHE A 233 -15.79 -10.47 -6.33
C PHE A 233 -14.52 -11.28 -6.57
N ALA A 234 -13.35 -10.65 -6.42
CA ALA A 234 -12.06 -11.28 -6.61
C ALA A 234 -11.37 -11.46 -5.27
N SER A 235 -10.80 -12.61 -5.03
CA SER A 235 -10.08 -12.95 -3.81
C SER A 235 -8.77 -13.66 -4.11
N LEU A 236 -7.70 -13.21 -3.48
CA LEU A 236 -6.43 -13.92 -3.39
C LEU A 236 -6.14 -14.19 -1.92
N LYS A 237 -6.06 -15.44 -1.53
CA LYS A 237 -5.90 -15.88 -0.14
C LYS A 237 -4.73 -16.85 -0.01
N VAL A 238 -3.90 -16.65 1.02
CA VAL A 238 -2.91 -17.64 1.47
C VAL A 238 -3.53 -18.46 2.59
N LEU A 239 -3.47 -19.78 2.44
CA LEU A 239 -3.99 -20.71 3.43
C LEU A 239 -3.00 -20.85 4.59
N LYS A 240 -3.51 -20.84 5.82
CA LYS A 240 -2.69 -21.21 6.99
C LYS A 240 -2.37 -22.70 6.88
N ILE A 241 -1.10 -23.06 7.05
CA ILE A 241 -0.73 -24.46 7.29
C ILE A 241 -1.19 -24.77 8.73
N GLN A 242 -1.98 -25.82 8.86
CA GLN A 242 -2.32 -26.37 10.18
C GLN A 242 -1.14 -27.15 10.75
#